data_7f2d5cc44ee9ddeceb60fe616f009f24
#
_entry.id   7f2d5cc44ee9ddeceb60fe616f009f24
#
_cell.length_a   1.000
_cell.length_b   1.000
_cell.length_c   1.000
_cell.angle_alpha   90.00
_cell.angle_beta   90.00
_cell.angle_gamma   90.00
#
_symmetry.space_group_name_H-M   'P 1'
#
loop_
_entity.id
_entity.type
_entity.pdbx_description
1 polymer ?
#
loop_
_entity_poly.entity_id
_entity_poly.type
_entity_poly.pdbx_seq_one_letter_code
_entity_poly.pdbx_strand_id
1 'polypeptide(L)'
;ISLGTNPRDVDSDDDGIIDSEDDLPLDPTEILDTDGDGIGDNSDTDDDGDGIEDAIESAEGTDPKSADTDGDGVGDFDEKDLGTDPLEPDTDGDGLDDGEELEIKTDPLNPDTDGDGTEDGEDQLPLDAQGNNDNDKDGIKDEEDPDDDNDGLTDEQEAAQNTDPFNPDTDGDGVTDGEEIKLNSNPNSVDSDGDGLSDGDELTMSTDLTSSDSDGDGIPDGQDAFPLDPYENIDTDGDGIGDDDDLDDDNDGLSDTTEAKYGTNPLVADSDDDGLTDGAEIRLTTNPLNNDSDGDQTIDGDDDFPLNTDEDT
;
A
#
# COMPACT_ATOMS: atom_id res chain seq x y z
N ILE A 1 -10.00 0.27 39.29
CA ILE A 1 -9.88 0.16 40.76
C ILE A 1 -9.74 1.58 41.28
N SER A 2 -10.53 1.94 42.33
CA SER A 2 -10.35 3.25 42.97
C SER A 2 -9.11 3.13 43.86
N LEU A 3 -8.04 3.74 43.42
CA LEU A 3 -6.75 3.73 44.11
C LEU A 3 -6.76 4.37 45.54
N GLY A 4 -7.90 4.92 45.95
CA GLY A 4 -8.07 5.53 47.29
C GLY A 4 -7.42 6.89 47.44
N THR A 5 -6.89 7.46 46.35
CA THR A 5 -6.20 8.74 46.32
C THR A 5 -7.14 9.93 46.62
N ASN A 6 -6.59 11.06 46.99
CA ASN A 6 -7.32 12.27 47.28
C ASN A 6 -7.55 13.10 45.98
N PRO A 7 -8.79 13.25 45.46
CA PRO A 7 -9.06 13.96 44.20
C PRO A 7 -8.68 15.46 44.18
N ARG A 8 -8.17 15.99 45.25
CA ARG A 8 -7.74 17.40 45.39
C ARG A 8 -6.22 17.52 45.59
N ASP A 9 -5.55 16.41 45.68
CA ASP A 9 -4.12 16.26 45.75
C ASP A 9 -3.67 15.60 44.45
N VAL A 10 -2.63 16.05 43.86
CA VAL A 10 -2.08 15.53 42.62
C VAL A 10 -0.96 14.53 42.82
N ASP A 11 -0.49 14.45 44.06
CA ASP A 11 0.61 13.61 44.57
C ASP A 11 0.22 13.22 46.01
N SER A 12 -0.43 12.04 46.13
CA SER A 12 -1.17 11.69 47.36
C SER A 12 -0.29 11.21 48.52
N ASP A 13 0.95 10.83 48.25
CA ASP A 13 1.94 10.33 49.21
C ASP A 13 3.18 11.22 49.34
N ASP A 14 3.23 12.32 48.54
CA ASP A 14 4.29 13.34 48.58
C ASP A 14 5.68 12.81 48.17
N ASP A 15 5.78 11.80 47.31
CA ASP A 15 7.07 11.25 46.84
C ASP A 15 7.67 12.05 45.66
N GLY A 16 6.87 12.89 45.01
CA GLY A 16 7.25 13.76 43.89
C GLY A 16 6.81 13.29 42.55
N ILE A 17 6.12 12.16 42.45
CA ILE A 17 5.44 11.66 41.28
C ILE A 17 3.93 11.91 41.44
N ILE A 18 3.24 12.26 40.35
CA ILE A 18 1.81 12.52 40.47
C ILE A 18 1.01 11.22 40.36
N ASP A 19 -0.12 11.13 41.08
CA ASP A 19 -0.98 9.93 41.16
C ASP A 19 -1.32 9.30 39.79
N SER A 20 -1.23 10.02 38.71
CA SER A 20 -1.52 9.50 37.34
C SER A 20 -0.32 8.89 36.63
N GLU A 21 0.86 9.05 37.19
CA GLU A 21 2.15 8.52 36.68
C GLU A 21 2.81 7.58 37.72
N ASP A 22 2.09 7.27 38.78
CA ASP A 22 2.47 6.44 39.88
C ASP A 22 1.54 5.20 39.98
N ASP A 23 2.10 4.02 39.88
CA ASP A 23 1.32 2.77 39.97
C ASP A 23 0.87 2.50 41.43
N LEU A 24 1.59 3.01 42.42
CA LEU A 24 1.32 2.86 43.86
C LEU A 24 1.17 4.21 44.58
N PRO A 25 0.22 5.09 44.22
CA PRO A 25 0.13 6.50 44.61
C PRO A 25 -0.26 6.76 46.07
N LEU A 26 -0.07 5.81 46.94
CA LEU A 26 -0.21 5.89 48.41
C LEU A 26 1.00 5.34 49.17
N ASP A 27 2.06 4.91 48.46
CA ASP A 27 3.29 4.40 49.04
C ASP A 27 4.50 5.22 48.58
N PRO A 28 4.98 6.18 49.39
CA PRO A 28 6.07 7.10 49.02
C PRO A 28 7.41 6.42 48.80
N THR A 29 7.51 5.11 48.78
CA THR A 29 8.71 4.34 48.52
C THR A 29 8.71 3.54 47.27
N GLU A 30 7.54 3.49 46.62
CA GLU A 30 7.25 2.72 45.39
C GLU A 30 6.66 3.64 44.33
N ILE A 31 7.04 3.43 43.08
CA ILE A 31 6.56 4.21 41.92
C ILE A 31 6.04 3.30 40.82
N LEU A 32 6.69 2.16 40.63
CA LEU A 32 6.41 1.16 39.64
C LEU A 32 5.90 -0.12 40.26
N ASP A 33 4.96 -0.76 39.60
CA ASP A 33 4.38 -2.07 39.92
C ASP A 33 4.22 -2.77 38.56
N THR A 34 5.35 -3.37 38.12
CA THR A 34 5.50 -3.82 36.73
C THR A 34 4.51 -4.92 36.34
N ASP A 35 4.25 -5.89 37.26
CA ASP A 35 3.30 -6.98 37.06
C ASP A 35 1.87 -6.64 37.51
N GLY A 36 1.67 -5.56 38.26
CA GLY A 36 0.36 -5.08 38.73
C GLY A 36 -0.22 -5.89 39.90
N ASP A 37 0.58 -6.58 40.68
CA ASP A 37 0.12 -7.43 41.80
C ASP A 37 -0.15 -6.63 43.09
N GLY A 38 0.33 -5.35 43.14
CA GLY A 38 0.17 -4.42 44.26
C GLY A 38 1.35 -4.39 45.24
N ILE A 39 2.47 -5.01 44.90
CA ILE A 39 3.78 -4.86 45.53
C ILE A 39 4.62 -4.04 44.52
N GLY A 40 5.33 -3.03 45.01
CA GLY A 40 6.14 -2.22 44.10
C GLY A 40 7.50 -2.83 43.84
N ASP A 41 8.07 -2.53 42.68
CA ASP A 41 9.34 -3.11 42.19
C ASP A 41 10.51 -2.99 43.15
N ASN A 42 10.54 -2.00 44.08
CA ASN A 42 11.60 -1.93 45.06
C ASN A 42 11.45 -2.97 46.19
N SER A 43 10.27 -3.50 46.40
CA SER A 43 9.91 -4.42 47.49
C SER A 43 9.53 -5.81 46.98
N ASP A 44 9.26 -5.91 45.66
CA ASP A 44 9.03 -7.19 44.99
C ASP A 44 10.36 -7.95 44.81
N THR A 45 10.29 -9.18 44.53
CA THR A 45 11.42 -10.05 44.20
C THR A 45 11.27 -10.75 42.86
N ASP A 46 10.15 -10.43 42.16
CA ASP A 46 9.77 -10.98 40.87
C ASP A 46 8.94 -9.86 40.17
N ASP A 47 9.67 -8.80 39.72
CA ASP A 47 9.10 -7.53 39.32
C ASP A 47 8.11 -7.64 38.14
N ASP A 48 8.26 -8.62 37.25
CA ASP A 48 7.37 -8.81 36.07
C ASP A 48 6.37 -9.97 36.24
N GLY A 49 6.51 -10.74 37.33
CA GLY A 49 5.57 -11.79 37.73
C GLY A 49 5.61 -13.03 36.83
N ASP A 50 6.71 -13.26 36.12
CA ASP A 50 6.87 -14.42 35.23
C ASP A 50 7.15 -15.74 36.02
N GLY A 51 7.61 -15.63 37.27
CA GLY A 51 7.91 -16.74 38.15
C GLY A 51 9.41 -17.00 38.33
N ILE A 52 10.27 -16.12 37.79
CA ILE A 52 11.71 -16.09 38.05
C ILE A 52 11.99 -14.92 39.00
N GLU A 53 12.85 -15.11 39.99
CA GLU A 53 13.21 -14.01 40.88
C GLU A 53 14.24 -13.07 40.23
N ASP A 54 14.09 -11.73 40.35
CA ASP A 54 15.00 -10.69 39.83
C ASP A 54 16.48 -10.98 40.03
N ALA A 55 16.81 -11.58 41.18
CA ALA A 55 18.19 -11.95 41.50
C ALA A 55 18.72 -13.09 40.62
N ILE A 56 17.82 -13.93 40.12
CA ILE A 56 18.14 -15.01 39.18
C ILE A 56 18.30 -14.43 37.80
N GLU A 57 17.36 -13.62 37.38
CA GLU A 57 17.35 -12.94 36.07
C GLU A 57 18.60 -12.06 35.91
N SER A 58 18.87 -11.20 36.86
CA SER A 58 20.12 -10.39 36.91
C SER A 58 21.40 -11.23 36.81
N ALA A 59 21.37 -12.47 37.29
CA ALA A 59 22.51 -13.37 37.23
C ALA A 59 22.60 -14.12 35.89
N GLU A 60 21.49 -14.36 35.25
CA GLU A 60 21.36 -15.03 33.94
C GLU A 60 21.45 -14.04 32.80
N GLY A 61 21.08 -12.77 33.03
CA GLY A 61 21.20 -11.67 32.07
C GLY A 61 19.88 -11.26 31.42
N THR A 62 18.78 -11.86 31.88
CA THR A 62 17.41 -11.46 31.47
C THR A 62 16.99 -10.17 32.17
N ASP A 63 15.91 -9.56 31.77
CA ASP A 63 15.40 -8.28 32.30
C ASP A 63 14.32 -8.52 33.35
N PRO A 64 14.58 -8.26 34.65
CA PRO A 64 13.62 -8.45 35.74
C PRO A 64 12.30 -7.71 35.63
N LYS A 65 12.10 -6.93 34.56
CA LYS A 65 10.89 -6.14 34.27
C LYS A 65 10.21 -6.52 32.98
N SER A 66 10.65 -7.58 32.37
CA SER A 66 10.10 -8.07 31.09
C SER A 66 10.03 -9.58 31.11
N ALA A 67 8.86 -10.13 31.31
CA ALA A 67 8.59 -11.57 31.31
C ALA A 67 8.94 -12.31 30.00
N ASP A 68 9.40 -11.57 29.00
CA ASP A 68 9.89 -12.00 27.70
C ASP A 68 11.01 -11.01 27.33
N THR A 69 12.24 -11.40 27.61
CA THR A 69 13.40 -10.49 27.54
C THR A 69 13.80 -10.15 26.12
N ASP A 70 13.77 -11.09 25.18
CA ASP A 70 14.16 -10.88 23.78
C ASP A 70 12.99 -10.53 22.86
N GLY A 71 11.74 -10.75 23.31
CA GLY A 71 10.53 -10.27 22.64
C GLY A 71 10.03 -11.17 21.54
N ASP A 72 10.37 -12.44 21.54
CA ASP A 72 9.99 -13.42 20.51
C ASP A 72 8.59 -14.01 20.71
N GLY A 73 7.96 -13.75 21.86
CA GLY A 73 6.63 -14.24 22.23
C GLY A 73 6.62 -15.47 23.12
N VAL A 74 7.77 -16.01 23.48
CA VAL A 74 7.94 -17.00 24.52
C VAL A 74 8.48 -16.27 25.79
N GLY A 75 7.99 -16.58 26.96
CA GLY A 75 8.46 -15.95 28.18
C GLY A 75 9.69 -16.66 28.75
N ASP A 76 10.58 -15.90 29.42
CA ASP A 76 11.84 -16.39 29.98
C ASP A 76 11.68 -17.66 30.86
N PHE A 77 10.55 -17.76 31.57
CA PHE A 77 10.21 -18.92 32.37
C PHE A 77 9.89 -20.15 31.51
N ASP A 78 9.11 -19.95 30.46
CA ASP A 78 8.68 -21.04 29.55
C ASP A 78 9.86 -21.53 28.71
N GLU A 79 10.76 -20.63 28.31
CA GLU A 79 12.01 -20.96 27.61
C GLU A 79 12.93 -21.88 28.39
N LYS A 80 13.05 -21.67 29.68
CA LYS A 80 13.78 -22.59 30.55
C LYS A 80 13.22 -24.01 30.54
N ASP A 81 11.91 -24.16 30.41
CA ASP A 81 11.25 -25.47 30.30
C ASP A 81 11.38 -26.06 28.88
N LEU A 82 11.42 -25.21 27.87
CA LEU A 82 11.62 -25.61 26.44
C LEU A 82 13.09 -25.89 26.15
N GLY A 83 14.00 -25.15 26.80
CA GLY A 83 15.45 -25.25 26.63
C GLY A 83 15.99 -24.27 25.58
N THR A 84 15.20 -23.30 25.17
CA THR A 84 15.59 -22.18 24.31
C THR A 84 16.39 -21.12 25.07
N ASP A 85 16.93 -20.11 24.43
CA ASP A 85 17.81 -19.09 25.04
C ASP A 85 17.03 -17.76 25.18
N PRO A 86 16.62 -17.33 26.38
CA PRO A 86 15.82 -16.15 26.63
C PRO A 86 16.50 -14.80 26.28
N LEU A 87 17.64 -14.84 25.61
CA LEU A 87 18.36 -13.65 25.12
C LEU A 87 18.51 -13.64 23.59
N GLU A 88 18.08 -14.67 22.91
CA GLU A 88 18.20 -14.82 21.46
C GLU A 88 16.86 -15.28 20.90
N PRO A 89 16.14 -14.41 20.21
CA PRO A 89 14.77 -14.70 19.71
C PRO A 89 14.64 -15.93 18.82
N ASP A 90 15.73 -16.36 18.21
CA ASP A 90 15.88 -17.48 17.28
C ASP A 90 17.01 -18.35 17.81
N THR A 91 16.65 -19.35 18.62
CA THR A 91 17.64 -20.15 19.38
C THR A 91 18.51 -21.04 18.49
N ASP A 92 18.00 -21.61 17.41
CA ASP A 92 18.73 -22.52 16.54
C ASP A 92 19.28 -21.86 15.27
N GLY A 93 18.82 -20.64 14.95
CA GLY A 93 19.39 -19.75 13.92
C GLY A 93 18.92 -20.03 12.52
N ASP A 94 17.73 -20.57 12.34
CA ASP A 94 17.16 -20.94 11.06
C ASP A 94 16.37 -19.81 10.37
N GLY A 95 16.07 -18.73 11.11
CA GLY A 95 15.38 -17.52 10.62
C GLY A 95 13.93 -17.40 11.04
N LEU A 96 13.39 -18.34 11.83
CA LEU A 96 12.14 -18.21 12.59
C LEU A 96 12.46 -17.86 14.05
N ASP A 97 11.62 -17.05 14.68
CA ASP A 97 11.70 -16.83 16.12
C ASP A 97 11.08 -18.03 16.87
N ASP A 98 11.58 -18.38 18.07
CA ASP A 98 11.12 -19.55 18.84
C ASP A 98 9.59 -19.53 19.04
N GLY A 99 8.99 -18.35 19.22
CA GLY A 99 7.55 -18.16 19.33
C GLY A 99 6.80 -18.45 18.01
N GLU A 100 7.36 -18.07 16.87
CA GLU A 100 6.80 -18.39 15.54
C GLU A 100 6.83 -19.89 15.30
N GLU A 101 7.92 -20.58 15.68
CA GLU A 101 8.04 -22.02 15.55
C GLU A 101 7.00 -22.78 16.38
N LEU A 102 6.78 -22.35 17.61
CA LEU A 102 5.73 -22.95 18.45
C LEU A 102 4.33 -22.80 17.85
N GLU A 103 4.06 -21.69 17.12
CA GLU A 103 2.80 -21.50 16.41
C GLU A 103 2.64 -22.47 15.23
N ILE A 104 3.69 -22.63 14.43
CA ILE A 104 3.69 -23.54 13.27
C ILE A 104 4.02 -25.00 13.64
N LYS A 105 4.48 -25.24 14.87
CA LYS A 105 4.78 -26.56 15.47
C LYS A 105 6.08 -27.19 14.99
N THR A 106 7.03 -26.40 14.58
CA THR A 106 8.42 -26.80 14.41
C THR A 106 9.12 -26.92 15.78
N ASP A 107 10.36 -27.37 15.80
CA ASP A 107 11.15 -27.58 17.02
C ASP A 107 12.20 -26.47 17.16
N PRO A 108 12.02 -25.46 18.06
CA PRO A 108 12.88 -24.28 18.16
C PRO A 108 14.33 -24.59 18.61
N LEU A 109 14.70 -25.85 18.66
CA LEU A 109 16.06 -26.33 18.91
C LEU A 109 16.65 -27.12 17.74
N ASN A 110 15.93 -27.21 16.62
CA ASN A 110 16.32 -28.01 15.47
C ASN A 110 16.01 -27.30 14.16
N PRO A 111 16.97 -26.64 13.53
CA PRO A 111 16.77 -25.76 12.37
C PRO A 111 16.23 -26.46 11.10
N ASP A 112 15.91 -27.75 11.15
CA ASP A 112 15.36 -28.59 10.09
C ASP A 112 14.53 -29.67 10.77
N THR A 113 13.29 -29.31 11.12
CA THR A 113 12.42 -30.15 11.98
C THR A 113 12.08 -31.49 11.34
N ASP A 114 11.85 -31.54 10.05
CA ASP A 114 11.46 -32.76 9.34
C ASP A 114 12.66 -33.54 8.76
N GLY A 115 13.84 -32.90 8.66
CA GLY A 115 15.09 -33.56 8.29
C GLY A 115 15.28 -33.76 6.78
N ASP A 116 14.65 -32.92 5.95
CA ASP A 116 14.77 -32.98 4.50
C ASP A 116 15.99 -32.26 3.94
N GLY A 117 16.59 -31.37 4.71
CA GLY A 117 17.81 -30.62 4.40
C GLY A 117 17.58 -29.14 4.06
N THR A 118 16.34 -28.66 4.19
CA THR A 118 15.96 -27.24 4.14
C THR A 118 15.73 -26.76 5.58
N GLU A 119 16.17 -25.57 5.94
CA GLU A 119 15.93 -25.00 7.26
C GLU A 119 14.47 -24.54 7.36
N ASP A 120 13.82 -24.69 8.53
CA ASP A 120 12.37 -24.42 8.70
C ASP A 120 11.97 -23.01 8.24
N GLY A 121 12.82 -22.00 8.46
CA GLY A 121 12.60 -20.63 8.02
C GLY A 121 12.70 -20.43 6.50
N GLU A 122 13.29 -21.35 5.77
CA GLU A 122 13.37 -21.36 4.30
C GLU A 122 12.41 -22.40 3.67
N ASP A 123 11.78 -23.26 4.49
CA ASP A 123 10.92 -24.35 4.04
C ASP A 123 9.43 -23.90 4.04
N GLN A 124 8.73 -24.09 2.93
CA GLN A 124 7.29 -23.83 2.84
C GLN A 124 6.43 -24.89 3.54
N LEU A 125 6.99 -26.09 3.73
CA LEU A 125 6.34 -27.22 4.40
C LEU A 125 7.23 -27.85 5.49
N PRO A 126 7.59 -27.13 6.55
CA PRO A 126 8.65 -27.49 7.51
C PRO A 126 8.33 -28.71 8.38
N LEU A 127 7.26 -29.42 8.12
CA LEU A 127 6.85 -30.67 8.78
C LEU A 127 6.69 -31.84 7.80
N ASP A 128 7.04 -31.68 6.52
CA ASP A 128 6.92 -32.73 5.49
C ASP A 128 8.23 -33.04 4.77
N ALA A 129 9.05 -33.95 5.31
CA ALA A 129 10.34 -34.40 4.79
C ALA A 129 10.36 -34.97 3.36
N GLN A 130 9.33 -34.82 2.58
CA GLN A 130 9.24 -35.29 1.20
C GLN A 130 9.03 -34.16 0.17
N GLY A 131 8.78 -32.94 0.60
CA GLY A 131 8.57 -31.82 -0.30
C GLY A 131 8.61 -30.51 0.43
N ASN A 132 9.35 -29.57 -0.11
CA ASN A 132 9.56 -28.24 0.41
C ASN A 132 9.00 -27.13 -0.51
N ASN A 133 8.25 -27.50 -1.54
CA ASN A 133 7.59 -26.56 -2.43
C ASN A 133 6.06 -26.65 -2.28
N ASP A 134 5.47 -25.52 -1.95
CA ASP A 134 4.04 -25.25 -1.88
C ASP A 134 3.88 -23.79 -2.33
N ASN A 135 3.71 -23.59 -3.65
CA ASN A 135 3.83 -22.27 -4.29
C ASN A 135 2.76 -21.30 -3.82
N ASP A 136 1.51 -21.76 -3.69
CA ASP A 136 0.36 -20.94 -3.31
C ASP A 136 0.09 -20.93 -1.79
N LYS A 137 0.78 -21.79 -1.02
CA LYS A 137 0.70 -21.94 0.44
C LYS A 137 -0.67 -22.39 0.95
N ASP A 138 -1.33 -23.28 0.20
CA ASP A 138 -2.61 -23.86 0.59
C ASP A 138 -2.45 -25.11 1.49
N GLY A 139 -1.22 -25.64 1.61
CA GLY A 139 -0.84 -26.81 2.42
C GLY A 139 -0.83 -28.12 1.62
N ILE A 140 -0.96 -28.05 0.30
CA ILE A 140 -0.73 -29.16 -0.63
C ILE A 140 0.57 -28.82 -1.37
N LYS A 141 1.47 -29.77 -1.51
CA LYS A 141 2.74 -29.53 -2.24
C LYS A 141 2.55 -29.62 -3.74
N ASP A 142 3.35 -28.88 -4.48
CA ASP A 142 3.30 -28.79 -5.94
C ASP A 142 3.26 -30.15 -6.65
N GLU A 143 3.92 -31.18 -6.10
CA GLU A 143 3.89 -32.55 -6.68
C GLU A 143 2.53 -33.28 -6.56
N GLU A 144 1.69 -32.86 -5.63
CA GLU A 144 0.37 -33.43 -5.30
C GLU A 144 -0.78 -32.47 -5.60
N ASP A 145 -0.46 -31.20 -5.83
CA ASP A 145 -1.42 -30.18 -6.21
C ASP A 145 -1.70 -30.25 -7.73
N PRO A 146 -2.91 -30.13 -8.16
CA PRO A 146 -3.24 -29.99 -9.58
C PRO A 146 -3.34 -28.54 -10.08
N ASP A 147 -3.13 -27.52 -9.22
CA ASP A 147 -3.28 -26.07 -9.47
C ASP A 147 -2.31 -25.32 -8.57
N ASP A 148 -1.00 -25.37 -8.93
CA ASP A 148 0.14 -24.98 -8.08
C ASP A 148 0.17 -23.50 -7.66
N ASP A 149 -0.58 -22.61 -8.34
CA ASP A 149 -0.65 -21.17 -8.02
C ASP A 149 -2.06 -20.70 -7.64
N ASN A 150 -3.05 -21.61 -7.66
CA ASN A 150 -4.44 -21.37 -7.25
C ASN A 150 -5.17 -20.28 -8.06
N ASP A 151 -4.84 -20.11 -9.33
CA ASP A 151 -5.50 -19.16 -10.23
C ASP A 151 -6.83 -19.68 -10.79
N GLY A 152 -7.07 -21.01 -10.65
CA GLY A 152 -8.27 -21.72 -11.09
C GLY A 152 -8.14 -22.39 -12.44
N LEU A 153 -6.95 -22.42 -13.05
CA LEU A 153 -6.51 -23.39 -14.04
C LEU A 153 -5.76 -24.54 -13.32
N THR A 154 -5.65 -25.65 -13.95
CA THR A 154 -4.75 -26.71 -13.49
C THR A 154 -3.47 -26.67 -14.29
N ASP A 155 -2.35 -27.16 -13.75
CA ASP A 155 -1.04 -27.25 -14.44
C ASP A 155 -1.16 -27.89 -15.84
N GLU A 156 -2.05 -28.89 -16.00
CA GLU A 156 -2.32 -29.53 -17.30
C GLU A 156 -3.01 -28.53 -18.27
N GLN A 157 -3.89 -27.67 -17.77
CA GLN A 157 -4.58 -26.64 -18.56
C GLN A 157 -3.61 -25.52 -18.91
N GLU A 158 -2.79 -25.08 -17.97
CA GLU A 158 -1.76 -24.09 -18.17
C GLU A 158 -0.70 -24.54 -19.18
N ALA A 159 -0.19 -25.74 -19.04
CA ALA A 159 0.70 -26.34 -20.03
C ALA A 159 0.09 -26.38 -21.44
N ALA A 160 -1.23 -26.48 -21.56
CA ALA A 160 -1.95 -26.45 -22.84
C ALA A 160 -2.12 -25.01 -23.36
N GLN A 161 -2.15 -24.00 -22.48
CA GLN A 161 -2.27 -22.58 -22.81
C GLN A 161 -0.89 -21.89 -22.93
N ASN A 162 0.18 -22.52 -22.50
CA ASN A 162 1.55 -22.03 -22.36
C ASN A 162 1.65 -20.90 -21.31
N THR A 163 0.91 -21.01 -20.24
CA THR A 163 1.06 -20.22 -19.04
C THR A 163 2.00 -20.88 -18.05
N ASP A 164 2.35 -20.19 -16.96
CA ASP A 164 3.31 -20.66 -15.96
C ASP A 164 2.56 -21.19 -14.71
N PRO A 165 2.58 -22.52 -14.42
CA PRO A 165 1.85 -23.13 -13.30
C PRO A 165 2.22 -22.61 -11.90
N PHE A 166 3.27 -21.80 -11.79
CA PHE A 166 3.72 -21.24 -10.52
C PHE A 166 3.46 -19.72 -10.42
N ASN A 167 2.81 -19.14 -11.42
CA ASN A 167 2.56 -17.72 -11.49
C ASN A 167 1.13 -17.42 -11.96
N PRO A 168 0.21 -17.05 -11.07
CA PRO A 168 -1.22 -16.88 -11.37
C PRO A 168 -1.54 -15.80 -12.42
N ASP A 169 -0.57 -15.04 -12.88
CA ASP A 169 -0.67 -13.95 -13.84
C ASP A 169 0.60 -13.96 -14.71
N THR A 170 0.56 -14.76 -15.79
CA THR A 170 1.75 -15.08 -16.61
C THR A 170 2.33 -13.85 -17.32
N ASP A 171 1.50 -12.93 -17.81
CA ASP A 171 1.96 -11.74 -18.54
C ASP A 171 2.08 -10.46 -17.66
N GLY A 172 1.54 -10.51 -16.43
CA GLY A 172 1.75 -9.49 -15.42
C GLY A 172 0.89 -8.23 -15.57
N ASP A 173 -0.29 -8.35 -16.17
CA ASP A 173 -1.19 -7.23 -16.43
C ASP A 173 -2.19 -6.94 -15.28
N GLY A 174 -2.28 -7.86 -14.30
CA GLY A 174 -3.14 -7.78 -13.12
C GLY A 174 -4.44 -8.57 -13.22
N VAL A 175 -4.66 -9.32 -14.32
CA VAL A 175 -5.70 -10.33 -14.46
C VAL A 175 -5.06 -11.72 -14.33
N THR A 176 -5.68 -12.64 -13.65
CA THR A 176 -5.12 -13.99 -13.55
C THR A 176 -5.42 -14.80 -14.82
N ASP A 177 -4.52 -15.73 -15.18
CA ASP A 177 -4.66 -16.59 -16.36
C ASP A 177 -6.02 -17.29 -16.38
N GLY A 178 -6.48 -17.77 -15.19
CA GLY A 178 -7.78 -18.37 -15.04
C GLY A 178 -8.97 -17.44 -15.19
N GLU A 179 -8.84 -16.16 -14.90
CA GLU A 179 -9.86 -15.13 -15.17
C GLU A 179 -9.90 -14.79 -16.63
N GLU A 180 -8.76 -14.65 -17.28
CA GLU A 180 -8.65 -14.36 -18.71
C GLU A 180 -9.28 -15.44 -19.57
N ILE A 181 -8.99 -16.71 -19.30
CA ILE A 181 -9.63 -17.84 -19.98
C ILE A 181 -11.15 -17.80 -19.81
N LYS A 182 -11.68 -17.41 -18.65
CA LYS A 182 -13.14 -17.23 -18.44
C LYS A 182 -13.71 -16.06 -19.24
N LEU A 183 -12.91 -15.00 -19.43
CA LEU A 183 -13.28 -13.79 -20.18
C LEU A 183 -13.01 -13.95 -21.68
N ASN A 184 -12.29 -14.97 -22.10
CA ASN A 184 -11.81 -15.27 -23.46
C ASN A 184 -10.73 -14.30 -23.95
N SER A 185 -10.01 -13.65 -23.04
CA SER A 185 -8.78 -12.92 -23.35
C SER A 185 -7.57 -13.88 -23.45
N ASN A 186 -6.39 -13.34 -23.62
CA ASN A 186 -5.19 -14.12 -23.90
C ASN A 186 -4.17 -14.00 -22.76
N PRO A 187 -4.02 -15.02 -21.89
CA PRO A 187 -3.16 -14.97 -20.68
C PRO A 187 -1.65 -14.88 -20.96
N ASN A 188 -1.26 -14.65 -22.19
CA ASN A 188 0.14 -14.42 -22.57
C ASN A 188 0.33 -13.06 -23.25
N SER A 189 -0.65 -12.16 -23.14
CA SER A 189 -0.59 -10.85 -23.81
C SER A 189 -1.25 -9.78 -22.96
N VAL A 190 -0.48 -8.96 -22.31
CA VAL A 190 -0.89 -7.80 -21.48
C VAL A 190 -2.04 -6.96 -22.06
N ASP A 191 -2.23 -7.00 -23.36
CA ASP A 191 -3.23 -6.30 -24.16
C ASP A 191 -3.72 -7.30 -25.21
N SER A 192 -4.89 -7.88 -24.96
CA SER A 192 -5.42 -9.00 -25.75
C SER A 192 -5.87 -8.63 -27.14
N ASP A 193 -6.44 -7.45 -27.33
CA ASP A 193 -7.00 -6.98 -28.62
C ASP A 193 -6.14 -5.93 -29.34
N GLY A 194 -5.14 -5.36 -28.63
CA GLY A 194 -4.11 -4.51 -29.21
C GLY A 194 -4.51 -3.05 -29.37
N ASP A 195 -5.38 -2.55 -28.52
CA ASP A 195 -5.90 -1.18 -28.60
C ASP A 195 -5.06 -0.15 -27.83
N GLY A 196 -4.22 -0.63 -26.90
CA GLY A 196 -3.31 0.18 -26.08
C GLY A 196 -3.66 0.26 -24.60
N LEU A 197 -4.77 -0.34 -24.16
CA LEU A 197 -5.06 -0.64 -22.76
C LEU A 197 -4.57 -2.05 -22.41
N SER A 198 -4.21 -2.29 -21.16
CA SER A 198 -4.02 -3.65 -20.67
C SER A 198 -5.36 -4.27 -20.29
N ASP A 199 -5.46 -5.61 -20.32
CA ASP A 199 -6.68 -6.32 -19.93
C ASP A 199 -7.07 -5.93 -18.47
N GLY A 200 -6.09 -5.70 -17.58
CA GLY A 200 -6.32 -5.19 -16.22
C GLY A 200 -6.87 -3.77 -16.15
N ASP A 201 -6.38 -2.86 -17.01
CA ASP A 201 -6.93 -1.51 -17.11
C ASP A 201 -8.36 -1.56 -17.66
N GLU A 202 -8.62 -2.40 -18.65
CA GLU A 202 -9.95 -2.60 -19.24
C GLU A 202 -10.97 -3.12 -18.22
N LEU A 203 -10.60 -4.10 -17.40
CA LEU A 203 -11.47 -4.55 -16.30
C LEU A 203 -11.83 -3.40 -15.34
N THR A 204 -10.86 -2.52 -15.06
CA THR A 204 -11.08 -1.34 -14.22
C THR A 204 -12.02 -0.34 -14.88
N MET A 205 -11.90 -0.13 -16.18
CA MET A 205 -12.72 0.77 -16.99
C MET A 205 -14.05 0.14 -17.39
N SER A 206 -14.16 -1.19 -17.30
CA SER A 206 -15.31 -1.99 -17.72
C SER A 206 -15.50 -2.04 -19.23
N THR A 207 -14.42 -1.95 -19.98
CA THR A 207 -14.35 -2.19 -21.43
C THR A 207 -14.27 -3.68 -21.73
N ASP A 208 -14.29 -4.07 -23.00
CA ASP A 208 -14.29 -5.49 -23.44
C ASP A 208 -12.88 -5.91 -23.87
N LEU A 209 -12.19 -6.70 -23.06
CA LEU A 209 -10.82 -7.23 -23.21
C LEU A 209 -10.53 -7.87 -24.58
N THR A 210 -11.55 -8.07 -25.41
CA THR A 210 -11.45 -8.76 -26.70
C THR A 210 -11.93 -7.90 -27.86
N SER A 211 -12.31 -6.64 -27.61
CA SER A 211 -12.85 -5.72 -28.61
C SER A 211 -12.22 -4.34 -28.47
N SER A 212 -11.26 -4.04 -29.28
CA SER A 212 -10.50 -2.78 -29.31
C SER A 212 -11.33 -1.49 -29.50
N ASP A 213 -12.65 -1.57 -29.43
CA ASP A 213 -13.63 -0.48 -29.59
C ASP A 213 -14.91 -0.98 -28.91
N SER A 214 -15.05 -0.71 -27.63
CA SER A 214 -16.10 -1.29 -26.78
C SER A 214 -17.49 -0.73 -27.07
N ASP A 215 -17.59 0.54 -27.44
CA ASP A 215 -18.88 1.20 -27.72
C ASP A 215 -19.22 1.25 -29.20
N GLY A 216 -18.25 1.01 -30.09
CA GLY A 216 -18.46 0.86 -31.53
C GLY A 216 -18.50 2.18 -32.33
N ASP A 217 -17.88 3.23 -31.79
CA ASP A 217 -17.84 4.55 -32.44
C ASP A 217 -16.71 4.66 -33.49
N GLY A 218 -15.71 3.76 -33.42
CA GLY A 218 -14.59 3.66 -34.35
C GLY A 218 -13.27 4.20 -33.79
N ILE A 219 -13.23 4.62 -32.54
CA ILE A 219 -12.02 4.99 -31.80
C ILE A 219 -11.67 3.81 -30.90
N PRO A 220 -10.39 3.38 -30.83
CA PRO A 220 -9.95 2.35 -29.90
C PRO A 220 -10.04 2.83 -28.45
N ASP A 221 -10.40 1.93 -27.50
CA ASP A 221 -10.62 2.26 -26.11
C ASP A 221 -9.41 2.96 -25.47
N GLY A 222 -8.18 2.55 -25.80
CA GLY A 222 -6.95 3.19 -25.34
C GLY A 222 -6.67 4.59 -25.91
N GLN A 223 -7.49 5.07 -26.85
CA GLN A 223 -7.40 6.41 -27.44
C GLN A 223 -8.66 7.23 -27.21
N ASP A 224 -9.65 6.65 -26.53
CA ASP A 224 -10.95 7.23 -26.29
C ASP A 224 -11.05 7.73 -24.85
N ALA A 225 -11.40 8.99 -24.65
CA ALA A 225 -11.63 9.55 -23.32
C ALA A 225 -12.90 8.95 -22.66
N PHE A 226 -13.83 8.44 -23.47
CA PHE A 226 -15.12 7.90 -23.03
C PHE A 226 -15.43 6.54 -23.67
N PRO A 227 -14.64 5.49 -23.45
CA PRO A 227 -14.66 4.25 -24.23
C PRO A 227 -15.94 3.40 -24.11
N LEU A 228 -16.96 3.90 -23.43
CA LEU A 228 -18.27 3.29 -23.28
C LEU A 228 -19.41 4.21 -23.74
N ASP A 229 -19.11 5.39 -24.31
CA ASP A 229 -20.11 6.33 -24.82
C ASP A 229 -19.90 6.63 -26.34
N PRO A 230 -20.63 5.98 -27.23
CA PRO A 230 -20.43 6.09 -28.67
C PRO A 230 -20.74 7.46 -29.29
N TYR A 231 -20.85 8.49 -28.49
CA TYR A 231 -21.09 9.87 -28.93
C TYR A 231 -20.01 10.84 -28.46
N GLU A 232 -19.16 10.43 -27.53
CA GLU A 232 -18.09 11.23 -26.93
C GLU A 232 -16.76 10.46 -27.00
N ASN A 233 -15.68 11.12 -27.45
CA ASN A 233 -14.37 10.47 -27.55
C ASN A 233 -13.20 11.40 -27.22
N ILE A 234 -13.46 12.68 -26.99
CA ILE A 234 -12.46 13.70 -26.66
C ILE A 234 -12.90 14.45 -25.41
N ASP A 235 -11.95 14.71 -24.54
CA ASP A 235 -12.06 15.53 -23.34
C ASP A 235 -10.79 16.38 -23.30
N THR A 236 -10.88 17.59 -23.88
CA THR A 236 -9.71 18.44 -24.13
C THR A 236 -9.10 18.99 -22.86
N ASP A 237 -9.90 19.34 -21.85
CA ASP A 237 -9.43 19.90 -20.59
C ASP A 237 -9.31 18.86 -19.46
N GLY A 238 -9.87 17.65 -19.64
CA GLY A 238 -9.79 16.54 -18.70
C GLY A 238 -10.74 16.68 -17.49
N ASP A 239 -11.84 17.41 -17.61
CA ASP A 239 -12.79 17.62 -16.52
C ASP A 239 -13.83 16.50 -16.38
N GLY A 240 -13.92 15.60 -17.39
CA GLY A 240 -14.81 14.44 -17.43
C GLY A 240 -16.13 14.73 -18.15
N ILE A 241 -16.22 15.84 -18.86
CA ILE A 241 -17.29 16.17 -19.81
C ILE A 241 -16.66 16.14 -21.21
N GLY A 242 -17.29 15.45 -22.16
CA GLY A 242 -16.75 15.40 -23.53
C GLY A 242 -16.98 16.70 -24.29
N ASP A 243 -16.10 17.00 -25.25
CA ASP A 243 -16.11 18.24 -26.02
C ASP A 243 -17.47 18.49 -26.74
N ASP A 244 -18.22 17.42 -27.07
CA ASP A 244 -19.53 17.59 -27.71
C ASP A 244 -20.63 18.08 -26.74
N ASP A 245 -20.49 17.78 -25.43
CA ASP A 245 -21.44 18.16 -24.39
C ASP A 245 -20.90 19.31 -23.49
N ASP A 246 -19.59 19.65 -23.56
CA ASP A 246 -18.99 20.79 -22.87
C ASP A 246 -19.36 22.11 -23.56
N LEU A 247 -19.19 23.18 -22.88
CA LEU A 247 -19.44 24.56 -23.36
C LEU A 247 -18.19 25.42 -23.35
N ASP A 248 -17.09 24.91 -22.80
CA ASP A 248 -15.80 25.59 -22.60
C ASP A 248 -14.72 24.50 -22.64
N ASP A 249 -14.52 23.93 -23.86
CA ASP A 249 -13.76 22.67 -24.11
C ASP A 249 -12.32 22.69 -23.60
N ASP A 250 -11.69 23.85 -23.44
CA ASP A 250 -10.32 24.00 -22.94
C ASP A 250 -10.23 24.66 -21.54
N ASN A 251 -11.41 24.97 -20.95
CA ASN A 251 -11.60 25.51 -19.59
C ASN A 251 -10.81 26.81 -19.33
N ASP A 252 -10.68 27.66 -20.37
CA ASP A 252 -9.99 28.95 -20.27
C ASP A 252 -10.87 30.07 -19.69
N GLY A 253 -12.17 29.81 -19.57
CA GLY A 253 -13.21 30.74 -19.06
C GLY A 253 -13.91 31.55 -20.15
N LEU A 254 -13.71 31.22 -21.43
CA LEU A 254 -14.60 31.55 -22.52
C LEU A 254 -15.41 30.30 -22.92
N SER A 255 -16.57 30.50 -23.44
CA SER A 255 -17.30 29.38 -24.05
C SER A 255 -16.95 29.29 -25.53
N ASP A 256 -17.02 28.11 -26.13
CA ASP A 256 -16.78 27.84 -27.58
C ASP A 256 -17.53 28.80 -28.50
N THR A 257 -18.80 29.07 -28.16
CA THR A 257 -19.61 30.06 -28.90
C THR A 257 -19.08 31.48 -28.76
N THR A 258 -18.36 31.79 -27.69
CA THR A 258 -17.73 33.09 -27.48
C THR A 258 -16.40 33.15 -28.22
N GLU A 259 -15.64 32.11 -28.17
CA GLU A 259 -14.39 31.95 -28.89
C GLU A 259 -14.60 32.05 -30.41
N ALA A 260 -15.60 31.37 -30.92
CA ALA A 260 -16.00 31.50 -32.32
C ALA A 260 -16.28 32.94 -32.76
N LYS A 261 -16.62 33.87 -31.87
CA LYS A 261 -16.79 35.30 -32.19
C LYS A 261 -15.48 36.07 -32.16
N TYR A 262 -14.55 35.68 -31.31
CA TYR A 262 -13.22 36.28 -31.23
C TYR A 262 -12.26 35.69 -32.23
N GLY A 263 -12.56 34.47 -32.70
CA GLY A 263 -11.79 33.74 -33.72
C GLY A 263 -10.66 32.91 -33.08
N THR A 264 -10.76 32.67 -31.80
CA THR A 264 -9.92 31.76 -31.05
C THR A 264 -10.29 30.30 -31.27
N ASN A 265 -9.59 29.36 -30.73
CA ASN A 265 -9.81 27.91 -30.91
C ASN A 265 -10.31 27.27 -29.61
N PRO A 266 -11.58 26.76 -29.57
CA PRO A 266 -12.16 26.16 -28.36
C PRO A 266 -11.39 25.02 -27.71
N LEU A 267 -10.41 24.45 -28.39
CA LEU A 267 -9.58 23.34 -27.89
C LEU A 267 -8.18 23.80 -27.45
N VAL A 268 -7.92 25.12 -27.36
CA VAL A 268 -6.60 25.68 -27.06
C VAL A 268 -6.72 26.92 -26.20
N ALA A 269 -6.54 26.78 -24.93
CA ALA A 269 -6.71 27.83 -23.90
C ALA A 269 -5.86 29.11 -24.08
N ASP A 270 -4.81 29.06 -24.89
CA ASP A 270 -3.91 30.18 -25.22
C ASP A 270 -3.62 30.10 -26.73
N SER A 271 -4.36 30.89 -27.53
CA SER A 271 -4.34 30.80 -28.98
C SER A 271 -3.07 31.37 -29.65
N ASP A 272 -2.36 32.29 -29.01
CA ASP A 272 -1.15 32.94 -29.56
C ASP A 272 0.15 32.61 -28.80
N ASP A 273 0.02 31.74 -27.75
CA ASP A 273 1.13 31.14 -26.99
C ASP A 273 1.99 32.21 -26.28
N ASP A 274 1.34 33.21 -25.68
CA ASP A 274 2.01 34.30 -24.94
C ASP A 274 2.04 34.09 -23.42
N GLY A 275 1.29 33.07 -22.91
CA GLY A 275 1.22 32.71 -21.50
C GLY A 275 -0.01 33.25 -20.77
N LEU A 276 -0.86 34.04 -21.44
CA LEU A 276 -2.22 34.35 -20.99
C LEU A 276 -3.21 33.42 -21.70
N THR A 277 -4.30 33.05 -21.02
CA THR A 277 -5.38 32.34 -21.69
C THR A 277 -6.27 33.34 -22.44
N ASP A 278 -6.94 32.90 -23.51
CA ASP A 278 -7.83 33.76 -24.31
C ASP A 278 -8.88 34.44 -23.44
N GLY A 279 -9.42 33.71 -22.43
CA GLY A 279 -10.36 34.28 -21.46
C GLY A 279 -9.73 35.28 -20.50
N ALA A 280 -8.44 35.17 -20.17
CA ALA A 280 -7.73 36.18 -19.40
C ALA A 280 -7.52 37.44 -20.24
N GLU A 281 -7.15 37.29 -21.49
CA GLU A 281 -6.91 38.39 -22.40
C GLU A 281 -8.16 39.22 -22.70
N ILE A 282 -9.29 38.55 -22.97
CA ILE A 282 -10.59 39.23 -23.13
C ILE A 282 -10.93 40.05 -21.87
N ARG A 283 -10.60 39.55 -20.69
CA ARG A 283 -10.80 40.34 -19.43
C ARG A 283 -9.84 41.53 -19.31
N LEU A 284 -8.61 41.36 -19.80
CA LEU A 284 -7.59 42.43 -19.84
C LEU A 284 -7.78 43.39 -21.01
N THR A 285 -8.58 43.01 -21.99
CA THR A 285 -8.80 43.70 -23.27
C THR A 285 -7.61 43.70 -24.23
N THR A 286 -6.70 42.76 -24.07
CA THR A 286 -5.67 42.40 -25.03
C THR A 286 -6.27 41.62 -26.20
N ASN A 287 -5.46 41.23 -27.16
CA ASN A 287 -5.93 40.52 -28.35
C ASN A 287 -5.47 39.05 -28.36
N PRO A 288 -6.33 38.07 -28.09
CA PRO A 288 -5.98 36.66 -27.95
C PRO A 288 -5.48 35.96 -29.23
N LEU A 289 -5.17 36.71 -30.25
CA LEU A 289 -4.54 36.25 -31.52
C LEU A 289 -3.28 37.02 -31.82
N ASN A 290 -2.75 37.80 -30.90
CA ASN A 290 -1.57 38.61 -31.08
C ASN A 290 -0.78 38.78 -29.77
N ASN A 291 0.22 37.99 -29.59
CA ASN A 291 1.05 37.85 -28.40
C ASN A 291 1.79 39.14 -27.90
N ASP A 292 1.58 40.27 -28.50
CA ASP A 292 2.10 41.59 -28.17
C ASP A 292 1.07 42.64 -28.64
N SER A 293 0.09 42.93 -27.80
CA SER A 293 -1.10 43.71 -28.15
C SER A 293 -0.84 45.19 -28.45
N ASP A 294 0.18 45.75 -27.82
CA ASP A 294 0.54 47.18 -28.01
C ASP A 294 1.75 47.40 -28.92
N GLY A 295 2.50 46.33 -29.24
CA GLY A 295 3.57 46.34 -30.22
C GLY A 295 4.92 46.87 -29.74
N ASP A 296 5.18 46.79 -28.42
CA ASP A 296 6.42 47.29 -27.82
C ASP A 296 7.55 46.26 -27.75
N GLN A 297 7.32 45.01 -28.09
CA GLN A 297 8.19 43.83 -28.15
C GLN A 297 8.25 43.01 -26.84
N THR A 298 7.42 43.32 -25.86
CA THR A 298 7.14 42.45 -24.72
C THR A 298 5.85 41.70 -24.99
N ILE A 299 5.80 40.41 -24.70
CA ILE A 299 4.57 39.62 -24.90
C ILE A 299 3.60 39.93 -23.77
N ASP A 300 2.29 39.88 -24.05
CA ASP A 300 1.23 40.30 -23.11
C ASP A 300 1.32 39.56 -21.77
N GLY A 301 1.69 38.28 -21.77
CA GLY A 301 1.87 37.45 -20.58
C GLY A 301 3.07 37.82 -19.69
N ASP A 302 4.07 38.47 -20.23
CA ASP A 302 5.25 38.95 -19.51
C ASP A 302 5.20 40.46 -19.23
N ASP A 303 4.17 41.16 -19.74
CA ASP A 303 4.04 42.61 -19.64
C ASP A 303 3.07 43.04 -18.52
N ASP A 304 3.57 43.84 -17.58
CA ASP A 304 2.72 44.43 -16.51
C ASP A 304 1.69 45.43 -17.03
N PHE A 305 1.88 45.94 -18.26
CA PHE A 305 1.04 46.97 -18.91
C PHE A 305 0.74 46.68 -20.39
N PRO A 306 0.15 45.54 -20.74
CA PRO A 306 0.09 44.98 -22.10
C PRO A 306 -0.73 45.80 -23.12
N LEU A 307 -1.10 46.99 -22.80
CA LEU A 307 -1.81 47.96 -23.65
C LEU A 307 -1.14 49.33 -23.63
N ASN A 308 0.09 49.47 -23.13
CA ASN A 308 0.77 50.74 -22.97
C ASN A 308 2.23 50.70 -23.44
N THR A 309 2.49 50.97 -24.68
CA THR A 309 3.80 50.97 -25.36
C THR A 309 4.93 51.75 -24.71
N ASP A 310 4.67 52.49 -23.64
CA ASP A 310 5.65 53.41 -22.97
C ASP A 310 6.14 52.83 -21.61
N GLU A 311 5.64 51.69 -21.10
CA GLU A 311 5.90 51.16 -19.76
C GLU A 311 6.12 49.61 -19.78
N ASP A 312 7.37 49.15 -20.03
CA ASP A 312 7.76 47.75 -20.19
C ASP A 312 8.22 47.07 -18.89
N THR A 313 7.87 47.50 -17.69
CA THR A 313 8.30 46.82 -16.44
C THR A 313 7.45 47.22 -15.25
#